data_770a8d9062f22c10e3666a107a0d033e
#
_entry.id   770a8d9062f22c10e3666a107a0d033e
#
_cell.length_a   1.000
_cell.length_b   1.000
_cell.length_c   1.000
_cell.angle_alpha   90.00
_cell.angle_beta   90.00
_cell.angle_gamma   90.00
#
_symmetry.space_group_name_H-M   'P 1'
#
loop_
_entity.id
_entity.type
_entity.pdbx_description
1 polymer ?
#
loop_
_entity_poly.entity_id
_entity_poly.type
_entity_poly.pdbx_seq_one_letter_code
_entity_poly.pdbx_strand_id
1 'polypeptide(L)'
;MIKNVIFDVGQVLVSYEWEDYLKSFHFPEEEEKLIAEAVFKSQTWNERDRGLFPEEEYLKQFIAALPAEYEEDVKRILRESEKTIQIKDYAETWTSYLKSQGYHLYILSNYSQFMLDHTRANKMPFLKNMDGVIFSC
;
A
#
# COMPACT_ATOMS: atom_id res chain seq x y z
N MET A 1 -0.70 -1.37 -33.48
CA MET A 1 -0.41 -0.16 -32.69
C MET A 1 -0.99 -0.31 -31.30
N ILE A 2 -0.19 -0.01 -30.28
CA ILE A 2 -0.64 -0.02 -28.88
C ILE A 2 -1.66 1.11 -28.67
N LYS A 3 -2.79 0.81 -28.06
CA LYS A 3 -3.84 1.79 -27.73
C LYS A 3 -4.14 1.87 -26.26
N ASN A 4 -3.85 0.82 -25.53
CA ASN A 4 -4.17 0.67 -24.12
C ASN A 4 -2.88 0.47 -23.31
N VAL A 5 -2.80 1.12 -22.17
CA VAL A 5 -1.72 0.96 -21.20
C VAL A 5 -2.33 0.57 -19.86
N ILE A 6 -1.86 -0.51 -19.28
CA ILE A 6 -2.29 -1.00 -17.96
C ILE A 6 -1.14 -0.78 -16.98
N PHE A 7 -1.41 -0.07 -15.88
CA PHE A 7 -0.44 0.20 -14.83
C PHE A 7 -0.70 -0.67 -13.61
N ASP A 8 0.37 -1.13 -12.98
CA ASP A 8 0.37 -1.42 -11.56
C ASP A 8 0.50 -0.10 -10.78
N VAL A 9 0.14 -0.09 -9.51
CA VAL A 9 0.28 1.09 -8.63
C VAL A 9 1.56 0.99 -7.81
N GLY A 10 1.72 -0.07 -7.03
CA GLY A 10 2.85 -0.27 -6.15
C GLY A 10 4.18 -0.33 -6.90
N GLN A 11 5.16 0.47 -6.49
CA GLN A 11 6.50 0.59 -7.12
C GLN A 11 6.49 1.04 -8.59
N VAL A 12 5.36 1.48 -9.09
CA VAL A 12 5.20 2.04 -10.45
C VAL A 12 4.73 3.49 -10.38
N LEU A 13 3.57 3.74 -9.80
CA LEU A 13 2.99 5.09 -9.63
C LEU A 13 3.15 5.62 -8.21
N VAL A 14 3.29 4.73 -7.24
CA VAL A 14 3.64 5.05 -5.85
C VAL A 14 4.79 4.17 -5.40
N SER A 15 5.56 4.63 -4.41
CA SER A 15 6.54 3.81 -3.69
C SER A 15 5.91 3.23 -2.43
N TYR A 16 6.50 2.16 -1.94
CA TYR A 16 6.14 1.50 -0.70
C TYR A 16 7.33 1.52 0.25
N GLU A 17 7.38 2.52 1.12
CA GLU A 17 8.52 2.87 1.98
C GLU A 17 8.32 2.37 3.42
N TRP A 18 8.00 1.08 3.57
CA TRP A 18 7.70 0.52 4.88
C TRP A 18 8.91 0.51 5.82
N GLU A 19 10.13 0.36 5.30
CA GLU A 19 11.34 0.37 6.14
C GLU A 19 11.57 1.73 6.78
N ASP A 20 11.48 2.81 6.00
CA ASP A 20 11.62 4.17 6.51
C ASP A 20 10.47 4.53 7.46
N TYR A 21 9.28 4.08 7.14
CA TYR A 21 8.12 4.23 8.01
C TYR A 21 8.33 3.55 9.36
N LEU A 22 8.78 2.29 9.38
CA LEU A 22 9.05 1.55 10.62
C LEU A 22 10.17 2.20 11.43
N LYS A 23 11.27 2.61 10.80
CA LYS A 23 12.37 3.33 11.46
C LYS A 23 11.94 4.65 12.11
N SER A 24 10.92 5.29 11.58
CA SER A 24 10.41 6.56 12.14
C SER A 24 9.84 6.44 13.56
N PHE A 25 9.50 5.23 13.99
CA PHE A 25 9.03 4.97 15.36
C PHE A 25 10.17 4.89 16.40
N HIS A 26 11.41 4.71 15.95
CA HIS A 26 12.60 4.61 16.81
C HIS A 26 12.55 3.48 17.84
N PHE A 27 12.00 2.33 17.46
CA PHE A 27 12.00 1.14 18.32
C PHE A 27 13.43 0.62 18.57
N PRO A 28 13.65 -0.12 19.66
CA PRO A 28 14.86 -0.90 19.82
C PRO A 28 15.05 -1.85 18.63
N GLU A 29 16.30 -2.12 18.25
CA GLU A 29 16.65 -2.92 17.07
C GLU A 29 15.98 -4.29 17.05
N GLU A 30 15.92 -4.97 18.20
CA GLU A 30 15.29 -6.29 18.33
C GLU A 30 13.77 -6.22 18.06
N GLU A 31 13.09 -5.23 18.62
CA GLU A 31 11.67 -4.99 18.43
C GLU A 31 11.36 -4.62 16.97
N GLU A 32 12.14 -3.70 16.40
CA GLU A 32 11.98 -3.29 14.99
C GLU A 32 12.09 -4.51 14.07
N LYS A 33 13.07 -5.39 14.32
CA LYS A 33 13.26 -6.60 13.52
C LYS A 33 12.10 -7.58 13.65
N LEU A 34 11.61 -7.82 14.86
CA LEU A 34 10.46 -8.69 15.10
C LEU A 34 9.20 -8.17 14.41
N ILE A 35 8.93 -6.87 14.51
CA ILE A 35 7.79 -6.23 13.86
C ILE A 35 7.93 -6.28 12.33
N ALA A 36 9.11 -6.03 11.78
CA ALA A 36 9.37 -6.13 10.35
C ALA A 36 9.01 -7.51 9.80
N GLU A 37 9.44 -8.58 10.48
CA GLU A 37 9.18 -9.96 10.05
C GLU A 37 7.70 -10.35 10.24
N ALA A 38 7.10 -9.99 11.38
CA ALA A 38 5.73 -10.40 11.70
C ALA A 38 4.64 -9.58 10.99
N VAL A 39 4.94 -8.36 10.57
CA VAL A 39 3.99 -7.47 9.89
C VAL A 39 4.33 -7.36 8.41
N PHE A 40 5.31 -6.54 8.05
CA PHE A 40 5.57 -6.13 6.67
C PHE A 40 6.05 -7.23 5.73
N LYS A 41 6.80 -8.21 6.26
CA LYS A 41 7.31 -9.36 5.48
C LYS A 41 6.43 -10.60 5.63
N SER A 42 5.34 -10.52 6.37
CA SER A 42 4.48 -11.67 6.66
C SER A 42 3.57 -12.00 5.48
N GLN A 43 3.12 -13.25 5.45
CA GLN A 43 2.08 -13.67 4.52
C GLN A 43 0.76 -12.93 4.81
N THR A 44 0.44 -12.65 6.06
CA THR A 44 -0.76 -11.90 6.46
C THR A 44 -0.81 -10.54 5.80
N TRP A 45 0.32 -9.83 5.68
CA TRP A 45 0.39 -8.56 4.96
C TRP A 45 -0.05 -8.70 3.51
N ASN A 46 0.46 -9.73 2.82
CA ASN A 46 0.11 -9.98 1.42
C ASN A 46 -1.36 -10.44 1.27
N GLU A 47 -1.89 -11.20 2.23
CA GLU A 47 -3.28 -11.66 2.22
C GLU A 47 -4.29 -10.51 2.37
N ARG A 48 -3.91 -9.37 2.97
CA ARG A 48 -4.76 -8.18 3.05
C ARG A 48 -5.20 -7.69 1.66
N ASP A 49 -4.36 -7.87 0.65
CA ASP A 49 -4.65 -7.46 -0.73
C ASP A 49 -5.78 -8.27 -1.37
N ARG A 50 -6.14 -9.40 -0.79
CA ARG A 50 -7.24 -10.25 -1.26
C ARG A 50 -8.61 -9.81 -0.74
N GLY A 51 -8.65 -8.97 0.29
CA GLY A 51 -9.89 -8.46 0.86
C GLY A 51 -10.84 -9.52 1.42
N LEU A 52 -10.32 -10.68 1.87
CA LEU A 52 -11.14 -11.81 2.33
C LEU A 52 -11.71 -11.61 3.72
N PHE A 53 -11.05 -10.81 4.55
CA PHE A 53 -11.43 -10.55 5.93
C PHE A 53 -11.49 -9.06 6.22
N PRO A 54 -12.27 -8.64 7.24
CA PRO A 54 -12.21 -7.29 7.77
C PRO A 54 -10.81 -6.98 8.32
N GLU A 55 -10.41 -5.72 8.34
CA GLU A 55 -9.10 -5.27 8.83
C GLU A 55 -8.82 -5.72 10.27
N GLU A 56 -9.85 -5.76 11.12
CA GLU A 56 -9.73 -6.22 12.51
C GLU A 56 -9.25 -7.68 12.61
N GLU A 57 -9.63 -8.51 11.66
CA GLU A 57 -9.21 -9.92 11.66
C GLU A 57 -7.73 -10.07 11.28
N TYR A 58 -7.26 -9.28 10.33
CA TYR A 58 -5.83 -9.20 10.02
C TYR A 58 -5.03 -8.66 11.20
N LEU A 59 -5.55 -7.64 11.88
CA LEU A 59 -4.92 -7.10 13.09
C LEU A 59 -4.71 -8.16 14.17
N LYS A 60 -5.70 -9.01 14.42
CA LYS A 60 -5.58 -10.14 15.37
C LYS A 60 -4.48 -11.12 14.96
N GLN A 61 -4.36 -11.40 13.66
CA GLN A 61 -3.31 -12.30 13.15
C GLN A 61 -1.92 -11.70 13.36
N PHE A 62 -1.73 -10.40 13.12
CA PHE A 62 -0.46 -9.72 13.37
C PHE A 62 -0.08 -9.73 14.85
N ILE A 63 -1.03 -9.42 15.72
CA ILE A 63 -0.83 -9.42 17.19
C ILE A 63 -0.47 -10.83 17.67
N ALA A 64 -1.15 -11.86 17.18
CA ALA A 64 -0.88 -13.24 17.56
C ALA A 64 0.52 -13.74 17.15
N ALA A 65 1.15 -13.11 16.18
CA ALA A 65 2.49 -13.45 15.71
C ALA A 65 3.63 -12.82 16.53
N LEU A 66 3.31 -11.97 17.51
CA LEU A 66 4.26 -11.19 18.29
C LEU A 66 4.06 -11.37 19.80
N PRO A 67 5.10 -11.11 20.62
CA PRO A 67 4.93 -11.01 22.07
C PRO A 67 3.88 -9.96 22.45
N ALA A 68 3.09 -10.24 23.50
CA ALA A 68 1.99 -9.38 23.93
C ALA A 68 2.42 -7.95 24.30
N GLU A 69 3.67 -7.77 24.69
CA GLU A 69 4.21 -6.45 25.03
C GLU A 69 4.26 -5.48 23.85
N TYR A 70 4.26 -5.98 22.58
CA TYR A 70 4.30 -5.16 21.37
C TYR A 70 2.92 -4.90 20.77
N GLU A 71 1.85 -5.36 21.40
CA GLU A 71 0.49 -5.25 20.86
C GLU A 71 0.09 -3.81 20.52
N GLU A 72 0.33 -2.86 21.43
CA GLU A 72 -0.06 -1.46 21.22
C GLU A 72 0.79 -0.79 20.11
N ASP A 73 2.06 -1.15 19.99
CA ASP A 73 2.94 -0.64 18.95
C ASP A 73 2.52 -1.17 17.56
N VAL A 74 2.15 -2.44 17.48
CA VAL A 74 1.59 -3.03 16.24
C VAL A 74 0.28 -2.37 15.84
N LYS A 75 -0.63 -2.15 16.79
CA LYS A 75 -1.88 -1.41 16.52
C LYS A 75 -1.63 -0.01 15.98
N ARG A 76 -0.67 0.70 16.55
CA ARG A 76 -0.27 2.03 16.10
C ARG A 76 0.31 2.01 14.70
N ILE A 77 1.23 1.09 14.41
CA ILE A 77 1.85 0.90 13.10
C ILE A 77 0.78 0.62 12.03
N LEU A 78 -0.15 -0.28 12.30
CA LEU A 78 -1.19 -0.66 11.34
C LEU A 78 -2.21 0.47 11.10
N ARG A 79 -2.57 1.21 12.14
CA ARG A 79 -3.50 2.34 12.04
C ARG A 79 -3.02 3.45 11.10
N GLU A 80 -1.72 3.65 11.01
CA GLU A 80 -1.08 4.69 10.21
C GLU A 80 -0.30 4.13 9.02
N SER A 81 -0.56 2.88 8.65
CA SER A 81 0.23 2.17 7.62
C SER A 81 0.11 2.77 6.21
N GLU A 82 -0.89 3.60 5.94
CA GLU A 82 -0.98 4.38 4.70
C GLU A 82 0.21 5.34 4.51
N LYS A 83 0.91 5.69 5.58
CA LYS A 83 2.13 6.53 5.51
C LYS A 83 3.30 5.82 4.82
N THR A 84 3.22 4.50 4.64
CA THR A 84 4.21 3.74 3.84
C THR A 84 4.13 4.08 2.35
N ILE A 85 3.01 4.65 1.89
CA ILE A 85 2.78 4.97 0.48
C ILE A 85 3.20 6.41 0.20
N GLN A 86 4.05 6.58 -0.83
CA GLN A 86 4.46 7.88 -1.34
C GLN A 86 4.23 7.95 -2.86
N ILE A 87 3.76 9.10 -3.34
CA ILE A 87 3.53 9.28 -4.78
C ILE A 87 4.88 9.42 -5.49
N LYS A 88 5.06 8.73 -6.62
CA LYS A 88 6.22 8.97 -7.50
C LYS A 88 6.07 10.33 -8.17
N ASP A 89 7.15 11.09 -8.23
CA ASP A 89 7.16 12.46 -8.78
C ASP A 89 6.63 12.55 -10.21
N TYR A 90 6.85 11.51 -10.99
CA TYR A 90 6.44 11.45 -12.40
C TYR A 90 5.01 10.92 -12.62
N ALA A 91 4.35 10.37 -11.59
CA ALA A 91 3.13 9.57 -11.79
C ALA A 91 2.00 10.37 -12.45
N GLU A 92 1.73 11.57 -11.96
CA GLU A 92 0.68 12.42 -12.51
C GLU A 92 1.03 12.98 -13.88
N THR A 93 2.23 13.51 -14.06
CA THR A 93 2.69 14.09 -15.33
C THR A 93 2.81 13.05 -16.43
N TRP A 94 3.34 11.86 -16.11
CA TRP A 94 3.46 10.77 -17.07
C TRP A 94 2.12 10.25 -17.55
N THR A 95 1.19 10.00 -16.64
CA THR A 95 -0.15 9.54 -17.00
C THR A 95 -0.93 10.61 -17.78
N SER A 96 -0.81 11.88 -17.42
CA SER A 96 -1.38 13.00 -18.18
C SER A 96 -0.82 13.09 -19.59
N TYR A 97 0.48 12.92 -19.74
CA TYR A 97 1.14 12.91 -21.05
C TYR A 97 0.62 11.77 -21.92
N LEU A 98 0.60 10.53 -21.43
CA LEU A 98 0.09 9.39 -22.18
C LEU A 98 -1.38 9.57 -22.60
N LYS A 99 -2.19 10.13 -21.72
CA LYS A 99 -3.58 10.47 -22.03
C LYS A 99 -3.67 11.48 -23.17
N SER A 100 -2.83 12.52 -23.15
CA SER A 100 -2.77 13.53 -24.21
C SER A 100 -2.34 12.95 -25.57
N GLN A 101 -1.60 11.85 -25.57
CA GLN A 101 -1.19 11.15 -26.78
C GLN A 101 -2.25 10.19 -27.32
N GLY A 102 -3.44 10.13 -26.72
CA GLY A 102 -4.57 9.32 -27.18
C GLY A 102 -4.59 7.88 -26.64
N TYR A 103 -3.74 7.53 -25.67
CA TYR A 103 -3.80 6.23 -25.03
C TYR A 103 -4.97 6.13 -24.05
N HIS A 104 -5.57 4.94 -23.98
CA HIS A 104 -6.48 4.57 -22.89
C HIS A 104 -5.68 3.99 -21.76
N LEU A 105 -5.90 4.51 -20.54
CA LEU A 105 -5.11 4.15 -19.36
C LEU A 105 -5.97 3.40 -18.34
N TYR A 106 -5.41 2.34 -17.81
CA TYR A 106 -6.08 1.47 -16.84
C TYR A 106 -5.15 1.14 -15.69
N ILE A 107 -5.73 0.86 -14.52
CA ILE A 107 -5.02 0.31 -13.38
C ILE A 107 -5.51 -1.11 -13.11
N LEU A 108 -4.57 -2.00 -12.88
CA LEU A 108 -4.77 -3.34 -12.34
C LEU A 108 -3.73 -3.56 -11.24
N SER A 109 -4.15 -3.57 -9.99
CA SER A 109 -3.22 -3.58 -8.86
C SER A 109 -3.71 -4.42 -7.69
N ASN A 110 -2.79 -5.12 -7.04
CA ASN A 110 -3.01 -5.69 -5.73
C ASN A 110 -2.91 -4.58 -4.68
N TYR A 111 -3.98 -4.39 -3.92
CA TYR A 111 -4.07 -3.31 -2.95
C TYR A 111 -5.06 -3.68 -1.85
N SER A 112 -4.71 -3.46 -0.59
CA SER A 112 -5.64 -3.76 0.50
C SER A 112 -6.72 -2.70 0.62
N GLN A 113 -7.91 -3.10 1.06
CA GLN A 113 -9.04 -2.18 1.23
C GLN A 113 -8.69 -1.04 2.19
N PHE A 114 -8.07 -1.35 3.33
CA PHE A 114 -7.65 -0.32 4.29
C PHE A 114 -6.73 0.73 3.64
N MET A 115 -5.70 0.27 2.92
CA MET A 115 -4.75 1.17 2.26
C MET A 115 -5.44 2.00 1.18
N LEU A 116 -6.36 1.39 0.42
CA LEU A 116 -7.10 2.09 -0.63
C LEU A 116 -7.98 3.20 -0.04
N ASP A 117 -8.72 2.90 1.01
CA ASP A 117 -9.59 3.89 1.67
C ASP A 117 -8.82 5.10 2.21
N HIS A 118 -7.57 4.89 2.65
CA HIS A 118 -6.73 5.93 3.24
C HIS A 118 -5.80 6.66 2.24
N THR A 119 -5.60 6.11 1.04
CA THR A 119 -4.68 6.70 0.06
C THR A 119 -5.35 7.20 -1.22
N ARG A 120 -6.52 6.68 -1.57
CA ARG A 120 -7.18 7.00 -2.84
C ARG A 120 -7.39 8.49 -3.07
N ALA A 121 -7.80 9.23 -2.04
CA ALA A 121 -8.12 10.65 -2.17
C ALA A 121 -6.88 11.57 -2.23
N ASN A 122 -5.76 11.17 -1.60
CA ASN A 122 -4.61 12.06 -1.37
C ASN A 122 -3.27 11.53 -1.90
N LYS A 123 -3.19 10.26 -2.28
CA LYS A 123 -1.97 9.62 -2.79
C LYS A 123 -2.10 9.09 -4.22
N MET A 124 -3.25 9.30 -4.87
CA MET A 124 -3.53 8.79 -6.21
C MET A 124 -4.09 9.88 -7.15
N PRO A 125 -3.42 11.02 -7.32
CA PRO A 125 -3.90 12.10 -8.22
C PRO A 125 -3.96 11.64 -9.68
N PHE A 126 -3.22 10.60 -10.07
CA PHE A 126 -3.21 10.02 -11.40
C PHE A 126 -4.52 9.28 -11.76
N LEU A 127 -5.40 8.98 -10.79
CA LEU A 127 -6.68 8.30 -11.05
C LEU A 127 -7.58 9.09 -12.00
N LYS A 128 -7.51 10.42 -11.99
CA LYS A 128 -8.26 11.28 -12.93
C LYS A 128 -7.91 11.02 -14.40
N ASN A 129 -6.75 10.46 -14.68
CA ASN A 129 -6.28 10.15 -16.04
C ASN A 129 -6.65 8.72 -16.48
N MET A 130 -7.26 7.93 -15.62
CA MET A 130 -7.59 6.53 -15.89
C MET A 130 -8.98 6.38 -16.49
N ASP A 131 -9.09 5.52 -17.50
CA ASP A 131 -10.35 5.13 -18.11
C ASP A 131 -11.04 4.00 -17.34
N GLY A 132 -10.28 3.22 -16.55
CA GLY A 132 -10.79 2.20 -15.67
C GLY A 132 -9.76 1.77 -14.63
N VAL A 133 -10.25 1.28 -13.49
CA VAL A 133 -9.41 0.81 -12.39
C VAL A 133 -9.96 -0.48 -11.80
N ILE A 134 -9.08 -1.42 -11.51
CA ILE A 134 -9.36 -2.65 -10.79
C ILE A 134 -8.33 -2.82 -9.68
N PHE A 135 -8.80 -2.91 -8.45
CA PHE A 135 -8.02 -3.29 -7.28
C PHE A 135 -8.45 -4.67 -6.80
N SER A 136 -7.52 -5.43 -6.19
CA SER A 136 -7.74 -6.83 -5.78
C SER A 136 -8.66 -7.01 -4.58
N CYS A 137 -8.89 -5.96 -3.79
CA CYS A 137 -9.77 -5.97 -2.62
C CYS A 137 -11.24 -5.72 -2.97
#